data_ef77bbd70abd0a9d4e9592217b72b9e8
#
_entry.id   ef77bbd70abd0a9d4e9592217b72b9e8
#
_cell.length_a   1.000
_cell.length_b   1.000
_cell.length_c   1.000
_cell.angle_alpha   90.00
_cell.angle_beta   90.00
_cell.angle_gamma   90.00
#
_symmetry.space_group_name_H-M   'P 1'
#
loop_
_entity.id
_entity.type
_entity.pdbx_description
1 polymer ?
#
loop_
_entity_poly.entity_id
_entity_poly.type
_entity_poly.pdbx_seq_one_letter_code
_entity_poly.pdbx_strand_id
1 'polypeptide(L)'
;MEINEIVKKFKDQREVLAKKFLADVDADAYLSVHSKAADEAVLEILKLNGLSEAVAVVAVGGYGREQQFPFSDLDLLFLLPDDVKDKDLKTISEVIGNLWSLGLTVGYSVRKIEECLEQADIDITAQTAMLESRLISGNAELFKTYSDTIERSLNLKKFYRAKFIEQQQRHLKYHESSYALEPNIKEAPGGLRDLNLSLIHISEPTRQAEIS
;
A
#
# COMPACT_ATOMS: atom_id res chain seq x y z
N MET A 1 -19.33 -14.74 -11.81
CA MET A 1 -18.18 -15.45 -11.22
C MET A 1 -18.41 -15.50 -9.73
N GLU A 2 -18.22 -16.64 -9.08
CA GLU A 2 -18.38 -16.77 -7.64
C GLU A 2 -17.06 -16.47 -6.92
N ILE A 3 -17.11 -16.07 -5.65
CA ILE A 3 -15.90 -15.76 -4.85
C ILE A 3 -14.89 -16.91 -4.87
N ASN A 4 -15.35 -18.16 -4.82
CA ASN A 4 -14.49 -19.33 -4.83
C ASN A 4 -13.68 -19.49 -6.13
N GLU A 5 -14.22 -19.05 -7.26
CA GLU A 5 -13.52 -19.06 -8.56
C GLU A 5 -12.42 -18.02 -8.58
N ILE A 6 -12.67 -16.82 -8.03
CA ILE A 6 -11.67 -15.75 -7.91
C ILE A 6 -10.52 -16.21 -7.01
N VAL A 7 -10.84 -16.76 -5.84
CA VAL A 7 -9.86 -17.27 -4.88
C VAL A 7 -8.99 -18.37 -5.50
N LYS A 8 -9.62 -19.31 -6.21
CA LYS A 8 -8.90 -20.40 -6.89
C LYS A 8 -7.97 -19.86 -7.97
N LYS A 9 -8.48 -18.97 -8.86
CA LYS A 9 -7.68 -18.33 -9.91
C LYS A 9 -6.46 -17.63 -9.34
N PHE A 10 -6.64 -16.84 -8.29
CA PHE A 10 -5.55 -16.11 -7.64
C PHE A 10 -4.50 -17.06 -7.02
N LYS A 11 -4.93 -18.13 -6.34
CA LYS A 11 -4.02 -19.15 -5.79
C LYS A 11 -3.22 -19.84 -6.88
N ASP A 12 -3.88 -20.26 -7.96
CA ASP A 12 -3.23 -20.94 -9.09
C ASP A 12 -2.18 -20.01 -9.75
N GLN A 13 -2.50 -18.73 -9.94
CA GLN A 13 -1.57 -17.73 -10.45
C GLN A 13 -0.33 -17.59 -9.54
N ARG A 14 -0.52 -17.52 -8.22
CA ARG A 14 0.59 -17.44 -7.26
C ARG A 14 1.49 -18.66 -7.29
N GLU A 15 0.93 -19.87 -7.39
CA GLU A 15 1.72 -21.08 -7.51
C GLU A 15 2.57 -21.13 -8.77
N VAL A 16 1.99 -20.73 -9.91
CA VAL A 16 2.72 -20.65 -11.18
C VAL A 16 3.86 -19.64 -11.09
N LEU A 17 3.59 -18.47 -10.49
CA LEU A 17 4.61 -17.42 -10.30
C LEU A 17 5.74 -17.89 -9.38
N ALA A 18 5.43 -18.55 -8.27
CA ALA A 18 6.43 -19.07 -7.35
C ALA A 18 7.34 -20.09 -8.03
N LYS A 19 6.77 -21.02 -8.82
CA LYS A 19 7.53 -22.01 -9.59
C LYS A 19 8.43 -21.34 -10.63
N LYS A 20 7.92 -20.31 -11.34
CA LYS A 20 8.69 -19.57 -12.32
C LYS A 20 9.85 -18.82 -11.66
N PHE A 21 9.62 -18.15 -10.54
CA PHE A 21 10.65 -17.45 -9.79
C PHE A 21 11.77 -18.37 -9.29
N LEU A 22 11.44 -19.59 -8.86
CA LEU A 22 12.45 -20.56 -8.44
C LEU A 22 13.31 -21.08 -9.62
N ALA A 23 12.76 -21.04 -10.82
CA ALA A 23 13.49 -21.46 -12.05
C ALA A 23 14.35 -20.33 -12.64
N ASP A 24 13.86 -19.08 -12.54
CA ASP A 24 14.55 -17.90 -13.08
C ASP A 24 14.32 -16.74 -12.08
N VAL A 25 15.35 -16.44 -11.29
CA VAL A 25 15.30 -15.50 -10.16
C VAL A 25 15.30 -14.05 -10.69
N ASP A 26 14.17 -13.62 -11.25
CA ASP A 26 13.90 -12.22 -11.62
C ASP A 26 12.88 -11.64 -10.61
N ALA A 27 13.38 -10.92 -9.62
CA ALA A 27 12.57 -10.35 -8.55
C ALA A 27 11.64 -9.23 -9.06
N ASP A 28 12.08 -8.39 -9.96
CA ASP A 28 11.29 -7.27 -10.48
C ASP A 28 10.13 -7.77 -11.33
N ALA A 29 10.39 -8.74 -12.21
CA ALA A 29 9.34 -9.39 -12.99
C ALA A 29 8.34 -10.11 -12.07
N TYR A 30 8.82 -10.79 -11.01
CA TYR A 30 7.95 -11.44 -10.04
C TYR A 30 7.03 -10.43 -9.36
N LEU A 31 7.58 -9.36 -8.79
CA LEU A 31 6.82 -8.34 -8.05
C LEU A 31 5.75 -7.67 -8.91
N SER A 32 6.13 -7.30 -10.16
CA SER A 32 5.18 -6.69 -11.11
C SER A 32 4.01 -7.63 -11.44
N VAL A 33 4.30 -8.90 -11.76
CA VAL A 33 3.24 -9.86 -12.12
C VAL A 33 2.38 -10.23 -10.91
N HIS A 34 2.98 -10.37 -9.71
CA HIS A 34 2.25 -10.66 -8.48
C HIS A 34 1.32 -9.51 -8.08
N SER A 35 1.79 -8.25 -8.20
CA SER A 35 0.96 -7.06 -7.96
C SER A 35 -0.22 -6.99 -8.92
N LYS A 36 -0.01 -7.30 -10.21
CA LYS A 36 -1.10 -7.35 -11.20
C LYS A 36 -2.11 -8.46 -10.90
N ALA A 37 -1.66 -9.63 -10.46
CA ALA A 37 -2.57 -10.71 -10.06
C ALA A 37 -3.42 -10.31 -8.85
N ALA A 38 -2.84 -9.56 -7.89
CA ALA A 38 -3.58 -9.01 -6.76
C ALA A 38 -4.60 -7.96 -7.23
N ASP A 39 -4.21 -7.04 -8.13
CA ASP A 39 -5.13 -6.05 -8.72
C ASP A 39 -6.32 -6.72 -9.42
N GLU A 40 -6.06 -7.75 -10.25
CA GLU A 40 -7.13 -8.51 -10.91
C GLU A 40 -8.11 -9.12 -9.90
N ALA A 41 -7.61 -9.76 -8.85
CA ALA A 41 -8.45 -10.37 -7.82
C ALA A 41 -9.29 -9.31 -7.07
N VAL A 42 -8.68 -8.16 -6.72
CA VAL A 42 -9.40 -7.03 -6.10
C VAL A 42 -10.49 -6.52 -7.03
N LEU A 43 -10.18 -6.24 -8.30
CA LEU A 43 -11.15 -5.74 -9.29
C LEU A 43 -12.32 -6.71 -9.51
N GLU A 44 -12.04 -8.01 -9.56
CA GLU A 44 -13.09 -9.03 -9.70
C GLU A 44 -14.01 -9.07 -8.47
N ILE A 45 -13.44 -8.91 -7.25
CA ILE A 45 -14.22 -8.84 -6.00
C ILE A 45 -15.05 -7.56 -5.93
N LEU A 46 -14.48 -6.39 -6.30
CA LEU A 46 -15.23 -5.14 -6.36
C LEU A 46 -16.43 -5.24 -7.31
N LYS A 47 -16.21 -5.82 -8.48
CA LYS A 47 -17.25 -6.04 -9.48
C LYS A 47 -18.33 -7.02 -9.00
N LEU A 48 -17.92 -8.10 -8.34
CA LEU A 48 -18.85 -9.10 -7.78
C LEU A 48 -19.82 -8.46 -6.77
N ASN A 49 -19.33 -7.56 -5.94
CA ASN A 49 -20.13 -6.90 -4.90
C ASN A 49 -20.85 -5.63 -5.40
N GLY A 50 -20.55 -5.17 -6.62
CA GLY A 50 -21.18 -3.98 -7.18
C GLY A 50 -20.86 -2.69 -6.43
N LEU A 51 -19.60 -2.52 -5.98
CA LEU A 51 -19.17 -1.27 -5.35
C LEU A 51 -19.36 -0.10 -6.32
N SER A 52 -19.89 1.01 -5.79
CA SER A 52 -20.12 2.24 -6.56
C SER A 52 -18.81 2.84 -7.06
N GLU A 53 -18.80 3.29 -8.32
CA GLU A 53 -17.67 4.05 -8.87
C GLU A 53 -17.46 5.43 -8.24
N ALA A 54 -18.38 5.89 -7.39
CA ALA A 54 -18.19 7.11 -6.60
C ALA A 54 -17.09 6.95 -5.52
N VAL A 55 -16.88 5.72 -5.03
CA VAL A 55 -15.79 5.39 -4.09
C VAL A 55 -14.52 5.13 -4.89
N ALA A 56 -13.39 5.70 -4.46
CA ALA A 56 -12.09 5.34 -5.01
C ALA A 56 -11.42 4.25 -4.16
N VAL A 57 -11.02 3.16 -4.79
CA VAL A 57 -10.26 2.08 -4.14
C VAL A 57 -8.81 2.24 -4.49
N VAL A 58 -7.99 2.45 -3.46
CA VAL A 58 -6.61 2.90 -3.57
C VAL A 58 -5.68 1.88 -2.90
N ALA A 59 -4.67 1.41 -3.61
CA ALA A 59 -3.56 0.67 -3.04
C ALA A 59 -2.60 1.66 -2.35
N VAL A 60 -2.12 1.32 -1.15
CA VAL A 60 -1.21 2.20 -0.40
C VAL A 60 0.05 1.45 0.04
N GLY A 61 1.11 2.17 0.37
CA GLY A 61 2.36 1.60 0.84
C GLY A 61 3.01 0.65 -0.16
N GLY A 62 3.47 -0.52 0.29
CA GLY A 62 4.13 -1.52 -0.56
C GLY A 62 3.26 -1.98 -1.74
N TYR A 63 1.97 -2.12 -1.52
CA TYR A 63 1.02 -2.45 -2.57
C TYR A 63 0.82 -1.29 -3.56
N GLY A 64 0.80 -0.06 -3.07
CA GLY A 64 0.75 1.15 -3.91
C GLY A 64 1.95 1.26 -4.86
N ARG A 65 3.16 0.88 -4.40
CA ARG A 65 4.40 0.84 -5.19
C ARG A 65 4.52 -0.36 -6.13
N GLU A 66 3.51 -1.23 -6.21
CA GLU A 66 3.57 -2.51 -6.96
C GLU A 66 4.68 -3.46 -6.47
N GLN A 67 5.03 -3.39 -5.18
CA GLN A 67 6.05 -4.22 -4.55
C GLN A 67 5.41 -5.28 -3.65
N GLN A 68 4.55 -6.11 -4.23
CA GLN A 68 3.88 -7.21 -3.55
C GLN A 68 4.77 -8.45 -3.48
N PHE A 69 5.45 -8.64 -2.35
CA PHE A 69 6.15 -9.88 -2.05
C PHE A 69 5.15 -11.02 -1.74
N PRO A 70 5.59 -12.30 -1.79
CA PRO A 70 4.71 -13.47 -1.62
C PRO A 70 3.83 -13.48 -0.38
N PHE A 71 4.30 -12.86 0.71
CA PHE A 71 3.64 -12.80 2.02
C PHE A 71 3.35 -11.36 2.47
N SER A 72 3.38 -10.41 1.55
CA SER A 72 3.02 -9.03 1.86
C SER A 72 1.53 -8.89 2.12
N ASP A 73 1.22 -7.96 3.02
CA ASP A 73 -0.14 -7.54 3.29
C ASP A 73 -0.71 -6.78 2.08
N LEU A 74 -2.01 -6.88 1.88
CA LEU A 74 -2.75 -6.14 0.88
C LEU A 74 -3.33 -4.89 1.55
N ASP A 75 -2.66 -3.74 1.38
CA ASP A 75 -3.07 -2.50 2.03
C ASP A 75 -3.95 -1.65 1.11
N LEU A 76 -5.20 -1.41 1.54
CA LEU A 76 -6.23 -0.71 0.78
C LEU A 76 -6.79 0.49 1.54
N LEU A 77 -7.00 1.59 0.82
CA LEU A 77 -7.80 2.72 1.26
C LEU A 77 -9.07 2.80 0.39
N PHE A 78 -10.23 2.71 1.02
CA PHE A 78 -11.51 3.06 0.43
C PHE A 78 -11.76 4.55 0.68
N LEU A 79 -11.51 5.35 -0.33
CA LEU A 79 -11.65 6.79 -0.26
C LEU A 79 -13.09 7.17 -0.58
N LEU A 80 -13.75 7.83 0.37
CA LEU A 80 -15.17 8.16 0.31
C LEU A 80 -15.40 9.56 -0.23
N PRO A 81 -16.42 9.76 -1.10
CA PRO A 81 -16.92 11.10 -1.40
C PRO A 81 -17.66 11.69 -0.21
N ASP A 82 -17.90 13.00 -0.21
CA ASP A 82 -18.61 13.70 0.88
C ASP A 82 -20.04 13.19 1.07
N ASP A 83 -20.70 12.85 -0.03
CA ASP A 83 -22.09 12.39 -0.11
C ASP A 83 -22.21 10.86 -0.17
N VAL A 84 -21.27 10.14 0.50
CA VAL A 84 -21.29 8.67 0.55
C VAL A 84 -22.63 8.14 1.06
N LYS A 85 -23.12 7.08 0.43
CA LYS A 85 -24.39 6.44 0.79
C LYS A 85 -24.17 5.27 1.74
N ASP A 86 -25.11 5.02 2.65
CA ASP A 86 -25.08 3.87 3.55
C ASP A 86 -24.95 2.53 2.82
N LYS A 87 -25.50 2.44 1.60
CA LYS A 87 -25.36 1.28 0.75
C LYS A 87 -23.89 1.02 0.41
N ASP A 88 -23.12 2.06 0.10
CA ASP A 88 -21.71 1.92 -0.28
C ASP A 88 -20.88 1.43 0.92
N LEU A 89 -21.16 1.93 2.13
CA LEU A 89 -20.50 1.47 3.35
C LEU A 89 -20.76 -0.02 3.63
N LYS A 90 -22.00 -0.50 3.41
CA LYS A 90 -22.34 -1.93 3.51
C LYS A 90 -21.59 -2.76 2.47
N THR A 91 -21.59 -2.30 1.23
CA THR A 91 -20.87 -2.97 0.14
C THR A 91 -19.37 -3.05 0.41
N ILE A 92 -18.75 -1.99 0.95
CA ILE A 92 -17.34 -2.02 1.35
C ILE A 92 -17.09 -3.11 2.40
N SER A 93 -17.99 -3.26 3.39
CA SER A 93 -17.87 -4.32 4.41
C SER A 93 -17.92 -5.73 3.79
N GLU A 94 -18.79 -5.95 2.81
CA GLU A 94 -18.89 -7.20 2.07
C GLU A 94 -17.63 -7.46 1.22
N VAL A 95 -17.12 -6.43 0.55
CA VAL A 95 -15.85 -6.48 -0.21
C VAL A 95 -14.70 -6.91 0.69
N ILE A 96 -14.55 -6.28 1.87
CA ILE A 96 -13.49 -6.61 2.83
C ILE A 96 -13.60 -8.07 3.29
N GLY A 97 -14.82 -8.54 3.58
CA GLY A 97 -15.06 -9.95 3.92
C GLY A 97 -14.63 -10.92 2.81
N ASN A 98 -14.89 -10.56 1.55
CA ASN A 98 -14.49 -11.35 0.39
C ASN A 98 -12.97 -11.29 0.13
N LEU A 99 -12.32 -10.14 0.38
CA LEU A 99 -10.87 -10.01 0.25
C LEU A 99 -10.10 -10.92 1.22
N TRP A 100 -10.59 -11.12 2.43
CA TRP A 100 -9.97 -12.06 3.38
C TRP A 100 -9.96 -13.51 2.85
N SER A 101 -10.89 -13.87 1.97
CA SER A 101 -10.94 -15.21 1.36
C SER A 101 -9.76 -15.49 0.41
N LEU A 102 -9.04 -14.44 -0.05
CA LEU A 102 -7.84 -14.61 -0.89
C LEU A 102 -6.67 -15.30 -0.14
N GLY A 103 -6.73 -15.36 1.19
CA GLY A 103 -5.67 -15.94 2.03
C GLY A 103 -4.45 -15.04 2.15
N LEU A 104 -4.65 -13.72 1.98
CA LEU A 104 -3.68 -12.67 2.29
C LEU A 104 -4.11 -11.95 3.57
N THR A 105 -3.14 -11.37 4.26
CA THR A 105 -3.45 -10.37 5.28
C THR A 105 -3.93 -9.10 4.57
N VAL A 106 -5.11 -8.62 4.92
CA VAL A 106 -5.69 -7.42 4.32
C VAL A 106 -5.72 -6.31 5.36
N GLY A 107 -4.87 -5.30 5.17
CA GLY A 107 -4.96 -4.02 5.84
C GLY A 107 -5.95 -3.13 5.07
N TYR A 108 -6.86 -2.47 5.78
CA TYR A 108 -7.77 -1.56 5.12
C TYR A 108 -8.08 -0.34 5.98
N SER A 109 -8.43 0.73 5.29
CA SER A 109 -9.02 1.93 5.90
C SER A 109 -10.15 2.46 5.02
N VAL A 110 -11.15 3.07 5.65
CA VAL A 110 -12.31 3.68 4.98
C VAL A 110 -12.37 5.12 5.48
N ARG A 111 -12.06 6.09 4.62
CA ARG A 111 -11.87 7.49 5.02
C ARG A 111 -12.29 8.48 3.95
N LYS A 112 -12.68 9.67 4.37
CA LYS A 112 -12.72 10.89 3.55
C LYS A 112 -11.34 11.53 3.49
N ILE A 113 -11.16 12.51 2.59
CA ILE A 113 -9.87 13.20 2.40
C ILE A 113 -9.42 13.88 3.70
N GLU A 114 -10.34 14.55 4.42
CA GLU A 114 -10.05 15.24 5.68
C GLU A 114 -9.50 14.26 6.73
N GLU A 115 -10.12 13.09 6.87
CA GLU A 115 -9.69 12.05 7.81
C GLU A 115 -8.31 11.48 7.43
N CYS A 116 -8.00 11.44 6.13
CA CYS A 116 -6.66 11.06 5.66
C CYS A 116 -5.61 12.11 6.07
N LEU A 117 -5.93 13.41 5.96
CA LEU A 117 -5.04 14.49 6.39
C LEU A 117 -4.78 14.45 7.91
N GLU A 118 -5.84 14.30 8.70
CA GLU A 118 -5.72 14.17 10.16
C GLU A 118 -4.82 12.98 10.54
N GLN A 119 -5.03 11.84 9.90
CA GLN A 119 -4.21 10.66 10.14
C GLN A 119 -2.75 10.86 9.71
N ALA A 120 -2.51 11.51 8.58
CA ALA A 120 -1.17 11.80 8.07
C ALA A 120 -0.40 12.75 9.00
N ASP A 121 -1.07 13.66 9.70
CA ASP A 121 -0.42 14.57 10.65
C ASP A 121 -0.02 13.89 11.98
N ILE A 122 -0.73 12.83 12.35
CA ILE A 122 -0.51 12.09 13.61
C ILE A 122 0.48 10.93 13.42
N ASP A 123 0.40 10.21 12.30
CA ASP A 123 1.15 8.98 12.06
C ASP A 123 2.01 9.07 10.80
N ILE A 124 3.33 9.15 11.01
CA ILE A 124 4.31 9.20 9.92
C ILE A 124 4.30 7.96 9.02
N THR A 125 3.91 6.79 9.56
CA THR A 125 3.81 5.56 8.77
C THR A 125 2.59 5.62 7.84
N ALA A 126 1.46 6.10 8.34
CA ALA A 126 0.28 6.34 7.54
C ALA A 126 0.54 7.41 6.47
N GLN A 127 1.20 8.52 6.83
CA GLN A 127 1.58 9.56 5.86
C GLN A 127 2.46 8.99 4.74
N THR A 128 3.45 8.17 5.08
CA THR A 128 4.31 7.52 4.08
C THR A 128 3.50 6.61 3.16
N ALA A 129 2.63 5.77 3.72
CA ALA A 129 1.79 4.86 2.93
C ALA A 129 0.84 5.62 1.99
N MET A 130 0.32 6.77 2.43
CA MET A 130 -0.56 7.64 1.63
C MET A 130 0.18 8.31 0.46
N LEU A 131 1.44 8.70 0.65
CA LEU A 131 2.29 9.23 -0.43
C LEU A 131 2.62 8.16 -1.49
N GLU A 132 2.68 6.91 -1.08
CA GLU A 132 2.92 5.75 -1.93
C GLU A 132 1.61 5.11 -2.38
N SER A 133 0.69 5.91 -2.92
CA SER A 133 -0.66 5.49 -3.26
C SER A 133 -0.89 5.36 -4.76
N ARG A 134 -1.74 4.41 -5.15
CA ARG A 134 -2.12 4.14 -6.55
C ARG A 134 -3.61 3.79 -6.63
N LEU A 135 -4.32 4.41 -7.57
CA LEU A 135 -5.72 4.08 -7.84
C LEU A 135 -5.84 2.67 -8.45
N ILE A 136 -6.68 1.82 -7.87
CA ILE A 136 -7.06 0.52 -8.44
C ILE A 136 -8.37 0.64 -9.23
N SER A 137 -9.38 1.29 -8.65
CA SER A 137 -10.72 1.41 -9.26
C SER A 137 -11.51 2.57 -8.68
N GLY A 138 -12.54 3.00 -9.39
CA GLY A 138 -13.51 3.99 -8.93
C GLY A 138 -13.14 5.41 -9.32
N ASN A 139 -13.50 6.39 -8.50
CA ASN A 139 -13.47 7.81 -8.83
C ASN A 139 -12.04 8.37 -8.96
N ALA A 140 -11.59 8.56 -10.20
CA ALA A 140 -10.26 9.09 -10.51
C ALA A 140 -10.09 10.57 -10.11
N GLU A 141 -11.15 11.39 -10.17
CA GLU A 141 -11.09 12.79 -9.75
C GLU A 141 -10.97 12.93 -8.23
N LEU A 142 -11.69 12.08 -7.49
CA LEU A 142 -11.58 12.00 -6.04
C LEU A 142 -10.16 11.57 -5.63
N PHE A 143 -9.61 10.56 -6.30
CA PHE A 143 -8.23 10.12 -6.06
C PHE A 143 -7.21 11.22 -6.38
N LYS A 144 -7.39 11.94 -7.50
CA LYS A 144 -6.52 13.06 -7.86
C LYS A 144 -6.56 14.16 -6.81
N THR A 145 -7.77 14.54 -6.37
CA THR A 145 -7.94 15.55 -5.31
C THR A 145 -7.25 15.12 -4.01
N TYR A 146 -7.39 13.85 -3.64
CA TYR A 146 -6.70 13.25 -2.50
C TYR A 146 -5.18 13.34 -2.65
N SER A 147 -4.62 12.87 -3.77
CA SER A 147 -3.18 12.86 -4.02
C SER A 147 -2.60 14.27 -3.96
N ASP A 148 -3.21 15.24 -4.68
CA ASP A 148 -2.81 16.64 -4.68
C ASP A 148 -2.87 17.24 -3.26
N THR A 149 -3.85 16.86 -2.46
CA THR A 149 -4.05 17.38 -1.11
C THR A 149 -3.01 16.83 -0.15
N ILE A 150 -2.73 15.52 -0.19
CA ILE A 150 -1.68 14.86 0.61
C ILE A 150 -0.31 15.46 0.27
N GLU A 151 0.02 15.61 -1.02
CA GLU A 151 1.29 16.19 -1.44
C GLU A 151 1.47 17.64 -0.96
N ARG A 152 0.43 18.48 -1.09
CA ARG A 152 0.46 19.89 -0.63
C ARG A 152 0.56 20.03 0.88
N SER A 153 0.01 19.09 1.64
CA SER A 153 0.10 19.09 3.12
C SER A 153 1.48 18.71 3.64
N LEU A 154 2.34 18.14 2.78
CA LEU A 154 3.63 17.60 3.16
C LEU A 154 4.61 18.71 3.56
N ASN A 155 4.99 18.74 4.84
CA ASN A 155 6.11 19.53 5.32
C ASN A 155 7.36 18.65 5.33
N LEU A 156 8.23 18.82 4.33
CA LEU A 156 9.42 18.01 4.13
C LEU A 156 10.32 17.96 5.38
N LYS A 157 10.59 19.09 6.06
CA LYS A 157 11.43 19.10 7.26
C LYS A 157 10.81 18.30 8.41
N LYS A 158 9.48 18.46 8.64
CA LYS A 158 8.75 17.71 9.67
C LYS A 158 8.76 16.21 9.32
N PHE A 159 8.51 15.88 8.06
CA PHE A 159 8.50 14.52 7.55
C PHE A 159 9.85 13.82 7.75
N TYR A 160 10.96 14.43 7.29
CA TYR A 160 12.29 13.87 7.46
C TYR A 160 12.65 13.65 8.92
N ARG A 161 12.37 14.63 9.78
CA ARG A 161 12.63 14.50 11.20
C ARG A 161 11.84 13.36 11.83
N ALA A 162 10.58 13.23 11.48
CA ALA A 162 9.73 12.16 11.98
C ALA A 162 10.19 10.78 11.49
N LYS A 163 10.54 10.66 10.19
CA LYS A 163 11.11 9.42 9.62
C LYS A 163 12.44 9.03 10.24
N PHE A 164 13.30 10.00 10.52
CA PHE A 164 14.56 9.75 11.22
C PHE A 164 14.34 9.22 12.65
N ILE A 165 13.39 9.82 13.39
CA ILE A 165 13.03 9.35 14.73
C ILE A 165 12.44 7.93 14.66
N GLU A 166 11.54 7.66 13.71
CA GLU A 166 10.96 6.32 13.48
C GLU A 166 12.06 5.29 13.19
N GLN A 167 13.03 5.62 12.33
CA GLN A 167 14.18 4.77 12.04
C GLN A 167 15.01 4.47 13.29
N GLN A 168 15.33 5.47 14.08
CA GLN A 168 16.07 5.29 15.34
C GLN A 168 15.34 4.37 16.32
N GLN A 169 14.04 4.58 16.50
CA GLN A 169 13.22 3.73 17.37
C GLN A 169 13.15 2.29 16.87
N ARG A 170 13.08 2.09 15.57
CA ARG A 170 13.08 0.77 14.94
C ARG A 170 14.43 0.07 15.13
N HIS A 171 15.56 0.77 14.92
CA HIS A 171 16.89 0.23 15.14
C HIS A 171 17.09 -0.20 16.60
N LEU A 172 16.67 0.64 17.56
CA LEU A 172 16.72 0.30 19.00
C LEU A 172 15.93 -0.98 19.31
N LYS A 173 14.75 -1.16 18.70
CA LYS A 173 13.91 -2.36 18.87
C LYS A 173 14.63 -3.63 18.38
N TYR A 174 15.48 -3.53 17.38
CA TYR A 174 16.25 -4.63 16.83
C TYR A 174 17.70 -4.65 17.35
N HIS A 175 17.94 -4.06 18.55
CA HIS A 175 19.20 -4.08 19.28
C HIS A 175 20.39 -3.47 18.52
N GLU A 176 20.15 -2.59 17.55
CA GLU A 176 21.20 -1.98 16.72
C GLU A 176 22.19 -2.99 16.12
N SER A 177 21.80 -4.27 16.06
CA SER A 177 22.70 -5.37 15.70
C SER A 177 22.48 -5.77 14.25
N SER A 178 23.51 -5.53 13.44
CA SER A 178 23.62 -6.09 12.09
C SER A 178 24.01 -7.60 12.11
N TYR A 179 24.31 -8.15 13.29
CA TYR A 179 24.83 -9.52 13.47
C TYR A 179 23.86 -10.40 14.25
N ALA A 180 22.55 -10.19 14.11
CA ALA A 180 21.58 -11.11 14.68
C ALA A 180 21.67 -12.50 14.01
N LEU A 181 21.51 -13.57 14.78
CA LEU A 181 21.51 -14.95 14.25
C LEU A 181 20.41 -15.16 13.19
N GLU A 182 19.30 -14.44 13.31
CA GLU A 182 18.21 -14.37 12.32
C GLU A 182 17.89 -12.91 12.05
N PRO A 183 18.58 -12.24 11.10
CA PRO A 183 18.34 -10.83 10.80
C PRO A 183 16.97 -10.64 10.15
N ASN A 184 16.19 -9.69 10.67
CA ASN A 184 14.95 -9.27 10.03
C ASN A 184 15.27 -8.39 8.81
N ILE A 185 15.19 -8.97 7.63
CA ILE A 185 15.54 -8.31 6.34
C ILE A 185 14.72 -7.04 6.10
N LYS A 186 13.50 -6.93 6.64
CA LYS A 186 12.61 -5.78 6.46
C LYS A 186 12.92 -4.66 7.46
N GLU A 187 13.11 -5.01 8.75
CA GLU A 187 13.06 -4.07 9.87
C GLU A 187 14.43 -3.78 10.52
N ALA A 188 15.39 -4.71 10.40
CA ALA A 188 16.71 -4.53 11.01
C ALA A 188 17.51 -3.39 10.37
N PRO A 189 18.53 -2.84 11.08
CA PRO A 189 19.44 -1.85 10.50
C PRO A 189 20.02 -2.32 9.17
N GLY A 190 19.92 -1.47 8.13
CA GLY A 190 20.29 -1.81 6.74
C GLY A 190 19.27 -2.66 5.97
N GLY A 191 18.11 -2.95 6.56
CA GLY A 191 17.04 -3.69 5.92
C GLY A 191 16.25 -2.88 4.87
N LEU A 192 15.22 -3.50 4.27
CA LEU A 192 14.44 -2.92 3.17
C LEU A 192 13.81 -1.55 3.51
N ARG A 193 13.41 -1.33 4.75
CA ARG A 193 12.87 -0.02 5.18
C ARG A 193 13.91 1.09 5.17
N ASP A 194 15.17 0.79 5.47
CA ASP A 194 16.26 1.76 5.41
C ASP A 194 16.61 2.10 3.96
N LEU A 195 16.61 1.09 3.07
CA LEU A 195 16.81 1.29 1.64
C LEU A 195 15.70 2.18 1.05
N ASN A 196 14.43 1.91 1.37
CA ASN A 196 13.31 2.74 0.93
C ASN A 196 13.44 4.18 1.43
N LEU A 197 13.88 4.38 2.67
CA LEU A 197 14.12 5.73 3.20
C LEU A 197 15.25 6.44 2.44
N SER A 198 16.33 5.73 2.08
CA SER A 198 17.43 6.32 1.30
C SER A 198 16.99 6.73 -0.11
N LEU A 199 16.08 5.98 -0.74
CA LEU A 199 15.52 6.33 -2.05
C LEU A 199 14.68 7.61 -1.99
N ILE A 200 13.92 7.83 -0.93
CA ILE A 200 13.21 9.09 -0.68
C ILE A 200 14.22 10.24 -0.58
N HIS A 201 15.34 10.06 0.13
CA HIS A 201 16.41 11.05 0.25
C HIS A 201 17.08 11.40 -1.10
N ILE A 202 17.26 10.44 -1.98
CA ILE A 202 17.89 10.64 -3.30
C ILE A 202 16.96 11.38 -4.26
N SER A 203 15.65 11.14 -4.17
CA SER A 203 14.65 11.74 -5.04
C SER A 203 14.31 13.19 -4.70
N GLU A 204 14.56 13.65 -3.48
CA GLU A 204 14.18 14.96 -2.94
C GLU A 204 15.21 16.10 -3.14
N PRO A 205 16.54 15.90 -3.27
CA PRO A 205 17.51 17.00 -3.44
C PRO A 205 17.22 17.85 -4.68
N THR A 206 16.59 17.29 -5.69
CA THR A 206 16.27 17.97 -6.95
C THR A 206 15.19 19.05 -6.77
N ARG A 207 14.23 18.87 -5.84
CA ARG A 207 13.21 19.87 -5.52
C ARG A 207 13.70 20.99 -4.59
N GLN A 208 14.73 20.76 -3.78
CA GLN A 208 15.31 21.77 -2.88
C GLN A 208 16.14 22.82 -3.63
N ALA A 209 16.67 22.49 -4.80
CA ALA A 209 17.44 23.42 -5.65
C ALA A 209 16.55 24.44 -6.38
N GLU A 210 15.22 24.19 -6.48
CA GLU A 210 14.28 25.10 -7.16
C GLU A 210 13.63 26.11 -6.21
N ILE A 211 13.89 26.06 -4.91
CA ILE A 211 13.28 26.91 -3.87
C ILE A 211 14.32 27.87 -3.22
N SER A 212 15.54 27.93 -3.76
CA SER A 212 16.61 28.84 -3.25
C SER A 212 16.65 30.13 -4.01
#